data_6be46aeddd00a98a093e817a739e6fc0
#
_entry.id   6be46aeddd00a98a093e817a739e6fc0
#
_cell.length_a   1.000
_cell.length_b   1.000
_cell.length_c   1.000
_cell.angle_alpha   90.00
_cell.angle_beta   90.00
_cell.angle_gamma   90.00
#
_symmetry.space_group_name_H-M   'P 1'
#
loop_
_entity.id
_entity.type
_entity.pdbx_description
1 polymer ?
#
loop_
_entity_poly.entity_id
_entity_poly.type
_entity_poly.pdbx_seq_one_letter_code
_entity_poly.pdbx_strand_id
1 'polypeptide(L)'
;MLQRLGKKTAFIGKVGNDNFGKMLRDIVKEQGINIDNIILDGEVHTTLAFVHTKEDGDRDFSFYRSPGADMMLRKKEINESLLDNTRIFHFGTLSMTEEKIAETTKYALDKAKDFGAVISFDPNLRPPLWDDLEKAKEQMWYGISKCDVLKISDDEISFLTEEADIEKGVKKILKKYQPALICATQGKNGSIAYYKGQSFC
;
A
#
# COMPACT_ATOMS: atom_id res chain seq x y z
N MET A 1 3.91 13.52 -1.82
CA MET A 1 3.40 14.42 -0.74
C MET A 1 4.41 14.57 0.39
N LEU A 2 4.82 13.54 1.14
CA LEU A 2 5.73 13.65 2.30
C LEU A 2 7.05 14.35 1.96
N GLN A 3 7.66 14.07 0.80
CA GLN A 3 8.86 14.75 0.34
C GLN A 3 8.64 16.27 0.22
N ARG A 4 7.50 16.70 -0.34
CA ARG A 4 7.15 18.14 -0.45
C ARG A 4 6.90 18.80 0.91
N LEU A 5 6.61 18.01 1.94
CA LEU A 5 6.51 18.47 3.34
C LEU A 5 7.86 18.42 4.09
N GLY A 6 8.97 18.30 3.36
CA GLY A 6 10.33 18.32 3.93
C GLY A 6 10.74 17.02 4.63
N LYS A 7 10.03 15.93 4.42
CA LYS A 7 10.40 14.61 4.99
C LYS A 7 11.30 13.86 4.03
N LYS A 8 12.34 13.23 4.54
CA LYS A 8 13.15 12.29 3.76
C LYS A 8 12.31 11.06 3.43
N THR A 9 12.22 10.71 2.16
CA THR A 9 11.43 9.59 1.67
C THR A 9 12.24 8.70 0.75
N ALA A 10 11.90 7.42 0.73
CA ALA A 10 12.46 6.44 -0.18
C ALA A 10 11.32 5.60 -0.79
N PHE A 11 11.55 5.03 -1.95
CA PHE A 11 10.62 4.13 -2.59
C PHE A 11 11.27 2.77 -2.84
N ILE A 12 10.58 1.70 -2.45
CA ILE A 12 10.98 0.31 -2.74
C ILE A 12 10.01 -0.21 -3.79
N GLY A 13 10.55 -0.68 -4.92
CA GLY A 13 9.72 -1.21 -5.99
C GLY A 13 10.53 -1.66 -7.19
N LYS A 14 9.83 -2.14 -8.21
CA LYS A 14 10.44 -2.62 -9.44
C LYS A 14 9.63 -2.15 -10.64
N VAL A 15 10.32 -1.70 -11.68
CA VAL A 15 9.76 -1.26 -12.95
C VAL A 15 10.54 -1.92 -14.09
N GLY A 16 9.98 -1.99 -15.28
CA GLY A 16 10.68 -2.53 -16.44
C GLY A 16 11.87 -1.64 -16.86
N ASN A 17 12.88 -2.24 -17.47
CA ASN A 17 13.96 -1.52 -18.13
C ASN A 17 13.50 -0.99 -19.50
N ASP A 18 12.36 -0.35 -19.52
CA ASP A 18 11.71 0.27 -20.68
C ASP A 18 11.60 1.80 -20.50
N ASN A 19 11.05 2.48 -21.50
CA ASN A 19 10.93 3.94 -21.46
C ASN A 19 10.02 4.42 -20.31
N PHE A 20 8.95 3.67 -19.99
CA PHE A 20 8.05 4.02 -18.90
C PHE A 20 8.73 3.84 -17.54
N GLY A 21 9.44 2.73 -17.33
CA GLY A 21 10.16 2.48 -16.09
C GLY A 21 11.26 3.48 -15.83
N LYS A 22 12.05 3.83 -16.85
CA LYS A 22 13.08 4.88 -16.78
C LYS A 22 12.46 6.23 -16.44
N MET A 23 11.41 6.62 -17.17
CA MET A 23 10.67 7.87 -16.92
C MET A 23 10.14 7.94 -15.48
N LEU A 24 9.50 6.88 -14.98
CA LEU A 24 8.99 6.84 -13.62
C LEU A 24 10.11 6.99 -12.58
N ARG A 25 11.22 6.27 -12.77
CA ARG A 25 12.38 6.35 -11.89
C ARG A 25 12.98 7.75 -11.85
N ASP A 26 13.11 8.39 -13.02
CA ASP A 26 13.64 9.74 -13.13
C ASP A 26 12.72 10.77 -12.48
N ILE A 27 11.39 10.69 -12.70
CA ILE A 27 10.41 11.56 -12.05
C ILE A 27 10.50 11.42 -10.51
N VAL A 28 10.58 10.20 -9.98
CA VAL A 28 10.70 9.97 -8.53
C VAL A 28 11.98 10.60 -7.99
N LYS A 29 13.12 10.44 -8.72
CA LYS A 29 14.40 11.05 -8.37
C LYS A 29 14.35 12.58 -8.39
N GLU A 30 13.75 13.18 -9.42
CA GLU A 30 13.59 14.63 -9.54
C GLU A 30 12.78 15.25 -8.40
N GLN A 31 11.84 14.49 -7.84
CA GLN A 31 11.11 14.91 -6.63
C GLN A 31 11.94 14.79 -5.34
N GLY A 32 13.22 14.39 -5.42
CA GLY A 32 14.12 14.22 -4.28
C GLY A 32 13.85 12.97 -3.42
N ILE A 33 13.07 12.02 -3.94
CA ILE A 33 12.81 10.74 -3.28
C ILE A 33 14.01 9.81 -3.54
N ASN A 34 14.49 9.12 -2.51
CA ASN A 34 15.55 8.13 -2.66
C ASN A 34 15.05 6.96 -3.52
N ILE A 35 15.81 6.63 -4.56
CA ILE A 35 15.51 5.60 -5.58
C ILE A 35 16.44 4.39 -5.51
N ASP A 36 17.28 4.26 -4.47
CA ASP A 36 18.31 3.21 -4.38
C ASP A 36 17.71 1.80 -4.39
N ASN A 37 16.41 1.68 -4.07
CA ASN A 37 15.66 0.42 -4.16
C ASN A 37 14.54 0.44 -5.22
N ILE A 38 14.67 1.28 -6.25
CA ILE A 38 13.86 1.16 -7.48
C ILE A 38 14.67 0.34 -8.48
N ILE A 39 14.30 -0.92 -8.64
CA ILE A 39 14.98 -1.90 -9.48
C ILE A 39 14.44 -1.83 -10.91
N LEU A 40 15.33 -1.91 -11.91
CA LEU A 40 14.94 -2.07 -13.31
C LEU A 40 14.95 -3.56 -13.68
N ASP A 41 13.81 -4.08 -14.09
CA ASP A 41 13.67 -5.46 -14.58
C ASP A 41 14.04 -5.53 -16.05
N GLY A 42 14.94 -6.45 -16.42
CA GLY A 42 15.41 -6.63 -17.81
C GLY A 42 14.49 -7.49 -18.68
N GLU A 43 13.53 -8.19 -18.08
CA GLU A 43 12.72 -9.21 -18.76
C GLU A 43 11.23 -8.84 -18.81
N VAL A 44 10.73 -8.15 -17.78
CA VAL A 44 9.31 -7.84 -17.63
C VAL A 44 9.07 -6.34 -17.74
N HIS A 45 8.04 -5.97 -18.50
CA HIS A 45 7.70 -4.58 -18.75
C HIS A 45 7.06 -3.88 -17.55
N THR A 46 7.16 -2.56 -17.55
CA THR A 46 6.49 -1.70 -16.56
C THR A 46 4.97 -1.90 -16.63
N THR A 47 4.33 -2.07 -15.50
CA THR A 47 2.87 -2.07 -15.39
C THR A 47 2.28 -0.76 -15.87
N LEU A 48 1.24 -0.84 -16.70
CA LEU A 48 0.49 0.34 -17.13
C LEU A 48 -0.91 0.30 -16.53
N ALA A 49 -1.38 1.44 -16.06
CA ALA A 49 -2.74 1.64 -15.59
C ALA A 49 -3.37 2.81 -16.37
N PHE A 50 -4.44 2.53 -17.10
CA PHE A 50 -5.22 3.55 -17.78
C PHE A 50 -6.38 3.95 -16.89
N VAL A 51 -6.56 5.24 -16.69
CA VAL A 51 -7.61 5.80 -15.84
C VAL A 51 -8.67 6.41 -16.74
N HIS A 52 -9.90 5.89 -16.65
CA HIS A 52 -11.07 6.46 -17.30
C HIS A 52 -11.84 7.28 -16.27
N THR A 53 -12.00 8.58 -16.51
CA THR A 53 -12.85 9.43 -15.67
C THR A 53 -14.25 9.41 -16.24
N LYS A 54 -15.23 9.00 -15.42
CA LYS A 54 -16.65 9.01 -15.76
C LYS A 54 -17.24 10.43 -15.67
N GLU A 55 -18.43 10.63 -16.24
CA GLU A 55 -19.10 11.95 -16.22
C GLU A 55 -19.44 12.44 -14.81
N ASP A 56 -19.68 11.52 -13.86
CA ASP A 56 -19.92 11.80 -12.43
C ASP A 56 -18.63 12.09 -11.63
N GLY A 57 -17.46 12.03 -12.28
CA GLY A 57 -16.14 12.23 -11.66
C GLY A 57 -15.54 10.99 -11.02
N ASP A 58 -16.25 9.85 -11.06
CA ASP A 58 -15.72 8.56 -10.65
C ASP A 58 -14.65 8.05 -11.62
N ARG A 59 -13.81 7.13 -11.18
CA ARG A 59 -12.66 6.63 -11.93
C ARG A 59 -12.74 5.14 -12.10
N ASP A 60 -12.58 4.70 -13.34
CA ASP A 60 -12.40 3.30 -13.70
C ASP A 60 -10.96 3.04 -14.16
N PHE A 61 -10.46 1.83 -13.94
CA PHE A 61 -9.06 1.48 -14.16
C PHE A 61 -8.97 0.26 -15.07
N SER A 62 -8.12 0.36 -16.09
CA SER A 62 -7.69 -0.78 -16.91
C SER A 62 -6.21 -1.03 -16.68
N PHE A 63 -5.86 -2.24 -16.23
CA PHE A 63 -4.48 -2.61 -15.89
C PHE A 63 -3.87 -3.53 -16.95
N TYR A 64 -2.64 -3.24 -17.33
CA TYR A 64 -1.76 -4.11 -18.12
C TYR A 64 -0.63 -4.59 -17.20
N ARG A 65 -0.86 -5.73 -16.50
CA ARG A 65 -0.05 -6.24 -15.40
C ARG A 65 -0.03 -7.78 -15.38
N SER A 66 0.25 -8.45 -16.52
CA SER A 66 0.19 -9.92 -16.61
C SER A 66 1.45 -10.52 -17.29
N PRO A 67 2.57 -10.64 -16.58
CA PRO A 67 2.96 -9.98 -15.34
C PRO A 67 3.44 -8.55 -15.57
N GLY A 68 3.37 -7.71 -14.53
CA GLY A 68 4.07 -6.42 -14.49
C GLY A 68 5.38 -6.53 -13.71
N ALA A 69 6.35 -5.67 -14.02
CA ALA A 69 7.65 -5.68 -13.35
C ALA A 69 7.56 -5.49 -11.83
N ASP A 70 6.56 -4.74 -11.34
CA ASP A 70 6.30 -4.54 -9.92
C ASP A 70 6.01 -5.85 -9.16
N MET A 71 5.45 -6.86 -9.84
CA MET A 71 5.22 -8.20 -9.28
C MET A 71 6.50 -9.03 -9.17
N MET A 72 7.57 -8.61 -9.85
CA MET A 72 8.81 -9.36 -9.97
C MET A 72 9.86 -9.00 -8.91
N LEU A 73 9.57 -8.07 -7.99
CA LEU A 73 10.47 -7.74 -6.87
C LEU A 73 10.67 -8.96 -5.95
N ARG A 74 11.92 -9.23 -5.57
CA ARG A 74 12.30 -10.41 -4.78
C ARG A 74 12.99 -10.00 -3.48
N LYS A 75 12.89 -10.86 -2.45
CA LYS A 75 13.49 -10.65 -1.12
C LYS A 75 14.97 -10.22 -1.19
N LYS A 76 15.76 -10.87 -2.06
CA LYS A 76 17.19 -10.55 -2.25
C LYS A 76 17.49 -9.17 -2.83
N GLU A 77 16.48 -8.49 -3.38
CA GLU A 77 16.58 -7.16 -3.98
C GLU A 77 16.19 -6.05 -2.98
N ILE A 78 15.72 -6.43 -1.78
CA ILE A 78 15.41 -5.47 -0.72
C ILE A 78 16.70 -4.94 -0.10
N ASN A 79 16.83 -3.62 -0.10
CA ASN A 79 17.95 -2.94 0.56
C ASN A 79 17.66 -2.80 2.07
N GLU A 80 18.18 -3.75 2.86
CA GLU A 80 17.97 -3.76 4.31
C GLU A 80 18.55 -2.53 5.01
N SER A 81 19.64 -1.93 4.49
CA SER A 81 20.21 -0.72 5.09
C SER A 81 19.28 0.50 4.93
N LEU A 82 18.42 0.49 3.90
CA LEU A 82 17.37 1.49 3.75
C LEU A 82 16.27 1.30 4.81
N LEU A 83 15.94 0.05 5.13
CA LEU A 83 14.94 -0.28 6.15
C LEU A 83 15.44 0.05 7.56
N ASP A 84 16.70 -0.21 7.87
CA ASP A 84 17.35 0.10 9.17
C ASP A 84 17.28 1.61 9.49
N ASN A 85 17.35 2.46 8.49
CA ASN A 85 17.24 3.91 8.65
C ASN A 85 15.80 4.43 8.54
N THR A 86 14.79 3.56 8.44
CA THR A 86 13.40 3.92 8.24
C THR A 86 12.67 4.11 9.56
N ARG A 87 12.01 5.26 9.74
CA ARG A 87 11.15 5.52 10.90
C ARG A 87 9.71 5.09 10.70
N ILE A 88 9.23 5.12 9.46
CA ILE A 88 7.87 4.72 9.09
C ILE A 88 7.96 3.90 7.81
N PHE A 89 7.54 2.65 7.87
CA PHE A 89 7.38 1.78 6.70
C PHE A 89 5.90 1.76 6.29
N HIS A 90 5.62 2.18 5.06
CA HIS A 90 4.26 2.21 4.52
C HIS A 90 4.11 1.20 3.40
N PHE A 91 3.00 0.44 3.42
CA PHE A 91 2.67 -0.53 2.38
C PHE A 91 1.16 -0.64 2.15
N GLY A 92 0.78 -1.33 1.07
CA GLY A 92 -0.61 -1.62 0.73
C GLY A 92 -0.75 -2.98 0.06
N THR A 93 -1.98 -3.36 -0.31
CA THR A 93 -2.27 -4.69 -0.87
C THR A 93 -1.84 -4.87 -2.32
N LEU A 94 -1.52 -3.80 -3.05
CA LEU A 94 -1.06 -3.90 -4.45
C LEU A 94 0.23 -4.72 -4.60
N SER A 95 1.09 -4.69 -3.59
CA SER A 95 2.30 -5.53 -3.51
C SER A 95 2.06 -6.88 -2.82
N MET A 96 0.80 -7.34 -2.76
CA MET A 96 0.40 -8.59 -2.12
C MET A 96 -0.59 -9.41 -2.98
N THR A 97 -0.79 -9.02 -4.24
CA THR A 97 -1.74 -9.64 -5.16
C THR A 97 -1.32 -11.05 -5.59
N GLU A 98 -0.01 -11.32 -5.61
CA GLU A 98 0.58 -12.61 -5.97
C GLU A 98 1.50 -13.10 -4.85
N GLU A 99 1.61 -14.42 -4.69
CA GLU A 99 2.34 -15.06 -3.59
C GLU A 99 3.79 -14.57 -3.47
N LYS A 100 4.53 -14.53 -4.57
CA LYS A 100 5.96 -14.17 -4.56
C LYS A 100 6.22 -12.72 -4.16
N ILE A 101 5.40 -11.78 -4.63
CA ILE A 101 5.52 -10.37 -4.24
C ILE A 101 4.99 -10.16 -2.83
N ALA A 102 3.92 -10.87 -2.42
CA ALA A 102 3.42 -10.87 -1.05
C ALA A 102 4.49 -11.33 -0.05
N GLU A 103 5.21 -12.41 -0.34
CA GLU A 103 6.33 -12.85 0.48
C GLU A 103 7.46 -11.82 0.58
N THR A 104 7.75 -11.12 -0.51
CA THR A 104 8.76 -10.05 -0.52
C THR A 104 8.31 -8.86 0.34
N THR A 105 7.04 -8.47 0.22
CA THR A 105 6.44 -7.40 1.03
C THR A 105 6.44 -7.77 2.52
N LYS A 106 6.06 -9.00 2.86
CA LYS A 106 6.08 -9.52 4.24
C LYS A 106 7.51 -9.52 4.81
N TYR A 107 8.49 -9.93 4.01
CA TYR A 107 9.90 -9.88 4.41
C TYR A 107 10.36 -8.45 4.71
N ALA A 108 10.08 -7.49 3.81
CA ALA A 108 10.46 -6.09 4.01
C ALA A 108 9.77 -5.49 5.25
N LEU A 109 8.50 -5.83 5.47
CA LEU A 109 7.71 -5.44 6.63
C LEU A 109 8.31 -5.96 7.94
N ASP A 110 8.62 -7.26 8.00
CA ASP A 110 9.18 -7.89 9.20
C ASP A 110 10.56 -7.26 9.52
N LYS A 111 11.42 -7.04 8.51
CA LYS A 111 12.71 -6.34 8.68
C LYS A 111 12.55 -4.91 9.18
N ALA A 112 11.63 -4.12 8.57
CA ALA A 112 11.38 -2.76 9.02
C ALA A 112 10.91 -2.73 10.49
N LYS A 113 10.08 -3.69 10.89
CA LYS A 113 9.60 -3.84 12.27
C LYS A 113 10.71 -4.24 13.22
N ASP A 114 11.60 -5.17 12.83
CA ASP A 114 12.76 -5.59 13.61
C ASP A 114 13.72 -4.40 13.87
N PHE A 115 13.84 -3.48 12.90
CA PHE A 115 14.59 -2.23 13.03
C PHE A 115 13.84 -1.12 13.78
N GLY A 116 12.63 -1.37 14.27
CA GLY A 116 11.86 -0.45 15.10
C GLY A 116 11.05 0.60 14.34
N ALA A 117 10.81 0.41 13.04
CA ALA A 117 9.94 1.30 12.29
C ALA A 117 8.48 1.18 12.71
N VAL A 118 7.77 2.30 12.72
CA VAL A 118 6.31 2.35 12.80
C VAL A 118 5.74 1.82 11.48
N ILE A 119 4.81 0.91 11.54
CA ILE A 119 4.20 0.28 10.37
C ILE A 119 2.89 1.00 10.02
N SER A 120 2.84 1.56 8.82
CA SER A 120 1.65 2.21 8.26
C SER A 120 1.08 1.37 7.12
N PHE A 121 -0.21 1.11 7.15
CA PHE A 121 -0.91 0.30 6.16
C PHE A 121 -2.11 1.04 5.58
N ASP A 122 -2.24 1.02 4.25
CA ASP A 122 -3.43 1.40 3.50
C ASP A 122 -3.77 0.22 2.58
N PRO A 123 -4.85 -0.54 2.81
CA PRO A 123 -5.23 -1.64 1.93
C PRO A 123 -5.24 -1.23 0.48
N ASN A 124 -5.84 -0.08 0.18
CA ASN A 124 -5.94 0.49 -1.15
C ASN A 124 -6.39 -0.57 -2.17
N LEU A 125 -7.47 -1.28 -1.82
CA LEU A 125 -8.01 -2.41 -2.58
C LEU A 125 -8.34 -2.01 -4.01
N ARG A 126 -7.88 -2.83 -4.95
CA ARG A 126 -8.23 -2.74 -6.38
C ARG A 126 -8.77 -4.08 -6.82
N PRO A 127 -10.10 -4.33 -6.71
CA PRO A 127 -10.71 -5.62 -7.04
C PRO A 127 -10.27 -6.21 -8.38
N PRO A 128 -10.11 -5.43 -9.48
CA PRO A 128 -9.69 -5.98 -10.76
C PRO A 128 -8.27 -6.59 -10.80
N LEU A 129 -7.47 -6.40 -9.75
CA LEU A 129 -6.11 -6.97 -9.64
C LEU A 129 -6.06 -8.27 -8.84
N TRP A 130 -7.21 -8.78 -8.42
CA TRP A 130 -7.32 -9.99 -7.63
C TRP A 130 -8.12 -11.06 -8.37
N ASP A 131 -7.55 -12.25 -8.53
CA ASP A 131 -8.26 -13.40 -9.07
C ASP A 131 -9.30 -13.94 -8.08
N ASP A 132 -9.08 -13.68 -6.78
CA ASP A 132 -9.94 -14.12 -5.69
C ASP A 132 -10.01 -13.03 -4.60
N LEU A 133 -11.21 -12.51 -4.36
CA LEU A 133 -11.44 -11.47 -3.36
C LEU A 133 -11.31 -11.97 -1.91
N GLU A 134 -11.47 -13.27 -1.66
CA GLU A 134 -11.19 -13.83 -0.33
C GLU A 134 -9.69 -13.76 -0.01
N LYS A 135 -8.82 -14.00 -1.00
CA LYS A 135 -7.37 -13.76 -0.85
C LYS A 135 -7.07 -12.30 -0.57
N ALA A 136 -7.76 -11.36 -1.25
CA ALA A 136 -7.63 -9.94 -0.96
C ALA A 136 -7.99 -9.64 0.51
N LYS A 137 -9.11 -10.18 0.98
CA LYS A 137 -9.58 -10.05 2.36
C LYS A 137 -8.56 -10.61 3.36
N GLU A 138 -7.97 -11.76 3.09
CA GLU A 138 -6.90 -12.36 3.89
C GLU A 138 -5.66 -11.44 3.98
N GLN A 139 -5.19 -10.88 2.86
CA GLN A 139 -4.05 -9.98 2.85
C GLN A 139 -4.36 -8.65 3.54
N MET A 140 -5.59 -8.13 3.44
CA MET A 140 -6.03 -6.97 4.21
C MET A 140 -5.97 -7.25 5.72
N TRP A 141 -6.52 -8.37 6.19
CA TRP A 141 -6.44 -8.78 7.59
C TRP A 141 -5.00 -8.99 8.05
N TYR A 142 -4.14 -9.57 7.20
CA TYR A 142 -2.71 -9.70 7.51
C TYR A 142 -2.07 -8.32 7.71
N GLY A 143 -2.28 -7.37 6.79
CA GLY A 143 -1.73 -6.02 6.89
C GLY A 143 -2.20 -5.31 8.17
N ILE A 144 -3.48 -5.41 8.50
CA ILE A 144 -4.06 -4.85 9.75
C ILE A 144 -3.43 -5.48 10.99
N SER A 145 -3.15 -6.79 10.98
CA SER A 145 -2.55 -7.49 12.12
C SER A 145 -1.11 -7.04 12.43
N LYS A 146 -0.46 -6.39 11.46
CA LYS A 146 0.95 -5.98 11.54
C LYS A 146 1.13 -4.48 11.73
N CYS A 147 0.13 -3.66 11.40
CA CYS A 147 0.29 -2.22 11.36
C CYS A 147 0.03 -1.55 12.72
N ASP A 148 0.72 -0.42 12.92
CA ASP A 148 0.49 0.52 14.01
C ASP A 148 -0.49 1.63 13.60
N VAL A 149 -0.45 2.01 12.31
CA VAL A 149 -1.31 3.03 11.72
C VAL A 149 -2.05 2.43 10.53
N LEU A 150 -3.37 2.41 10.60
CA LEU A 150 -4.26 1.97 9.53
C LEU A 150 -4.95 3.18 8.90
N LYS A 151 -4.83 3.37 7.59
CA LYS A 151 -5.75 4.18 6.79
C LYS A 151 -6.64 3.22 6.02
N ILE A 152 -7.95 3.41 6.04
CA ILE A 152 -8.91 2.53 5.38
C ILE A 152 -10.15 3.32 4.96
N SER A 153 -10.71 3.03 3.77
CA SER A 153 -11.94 3.66 3.32
C SER A 153 -13.20 2.98 3.89
N ASP A 154 -14.33 3.68 3.84
CA ASP A 154 -15.65 3.16 4.21
C ASP A 154 -16.03 1.91 3.40
N ASP A 155 -15.80 1.92 2.08
CA ASP A 155 -16.03 0.76 1.22
C ASP A 155 -15.16 -0.44 1.61
N GLU A 156 -13.88 -0.20 1.94
CA GLU A 156 -12.95 -1.24 2.40
C GLU A 156 -13.34 -1.79 3.79
N ILE A 157 -13.82 -0.92 4.68
CA ILE A 157 -14.35 -1.34 5.99
C ILE A 157 -15.56 -2.27 5.77
N SER A 158 -16.50 -1.85 4.92
CA SER A 158 -17.70 -2.65 4.61
C SER A 158 -17.33 -3.98 3.98
N PHE A 159 -16.44 -4.00 3.00
CA PHE A 159 -15.94 -5.22 2.36
C PHE A 159 -15.29 -6.19 3.36
N LEU A 160 -14.46 -5.65 4.26
CA LEU A 160 -13.67 -6.45 5.19
C LEU A 160 -14.48 -7.00 6.36
N THR A 161 -15.44 -6.21 6.86
CA THR A 161 -16.16 -6.49 8.11
C THR A 161 -17.61 -6.89 7.92
N GLU A 162 -18.16 -6.71 6.70
CA GLU A 162 -19.56 -6.90 6.36
C GLU A 162 -20.50 -5.97 7.15
N GLU A 163 -19.97 -4.81 7.61
CA GLU A 163 -20.71 -3.76 8.29
C GLU A 163 -20.82 -2.52 7.42
N ALA A 164 -22.01 -2.05 7.14
CA ALA A 164 -22.24 -0.80 6.44
C ALA A 164 -21.95 0.44 7.32
N ASP A 165 -22.06 0.28 8.63
CA ASP A 165 -21.78 1.32 9.61
C ASP A 165 -20.28 1.33 9.95
N ILE A 166 -19.62 2.46 9.68
CA ILE A 166 -18.18 2.61 9.86
C ILE A 166 -17.74 2.38 11.30
N GLU A 167 -18.50 2.90 12.26
CA GLU A 167 -18.16 2.76 13.67
C GLU A 167 -18.22 1.30 14.12
N LYS A 168 -19.26 0.55 13.67
CA LYS A 168 -19.35 -0.89 13.94
C LYS A 168 -18.23 -1.66 13.25
N GLY A 169 -17.92 -1.31 12.00
CA GLY A 169 -16.81 -1.92 11.27
C GLY A 169 -15.46 -1.68 11.96
N VAL A 170 -15.18 -0.44 12.37
CA VAL A 170 -13.97 -0.11 13.13
C VAL A 170 -13.92 -0.85 14.47
N LYS A 171 -15.05 -0.98 15.19
CA LYS A 171 -15.13 -1.79 16.42
C LYS A 171 -14.79 -3.26 16.16
N LYS A 172 -15.24 -3.85 15.03
CA LYS A 172 -14.85 -5.22 14.65
C LYS A 172 -13.34 -5.33 14.40
N ILE A 173 -12.74 -4.36 13.70
CA ILE A 173 -11.28 -4.31 13.48
C ILE A 173 -10.54 -4.24 14.82
N LEU A 174 -10.94 -3.30 15.70
CA LEU A 174 -10.31 -3.11 17.01
C LEU A 174 -10.48 -4.30 17.96
N LYS A 175 -11.57 -5.07 17.81
CA LYS A 175 -11.79 -6.30 18.58
C LYS A 175 -10.82 -7.41 18.16
N LYS A 176 -10.44 -7.45 16.88
CA LYS A 176 -9.56 -8.50 16.32
C LYS A 176 -8.10 -8.13 16.41
N TYR A 177 -7.77 -6.86 16.09
CA TYR A 177 -6.43 -6.30 16.11
C TYR A 177 -6.49 -4.87 16.66
N GLN A 178 -5.39 -4.37 17.20
CA GLN A 178 -5.38 -3.08 17.89
C GLN A 178 -4.33 -2.12 17.29
N PRO A 179 -4.50 -1.66 16.02
CA PRO A 179 -3.67 -0.58 15.52
C PRO A 179 -3.80 0.65 16.42
N ALA A 180 -2.68 1.34 16.65
CA ALA A 180 -2.64 2.48 17.55
C ALA A 180 -3.49 3.66 17.02
N LEU A 181 -3.58 3.78 15.69
CA LEU A 181 -4.38 4.81 15.01
C LEU A 181 -5.10 4.19 13.82
N ILE A 182 -6.41 4.47 13.69
CA ILE A 182 -7.19 4.18 12.48
C ILE A 182 -7.68 5.50 11.88
N CYS A 183 -7.39 5.75 10.61
CA CYS A 183 -7.93 6.83 9.82
C CYS A 183 -8.96 6.27 8.84
N ALA A 184 -10.25 6.34 9.15
CA ALA A 184 -11.34 5.93 8.27
C ALA A 184 -11.73 7.09 7.35
N THR A 185 -11.60 6.90 6.03
CA THR A 185 -11.91 7.92 5.03
C THR A 185 -13.27 7.68 4.38
N GLN A 186 -14.01 8.75 4.09
CA GLN A 186 -15.38 8.73 3.57
C GLN A 186 -15.53 9.56 2.28
N GLY A 187 -14.51 9.54 1.44
CA GLY A 187 -14.48 10.34 0.22
C GLY A 187 -14.76 11.84 0.48
N LYS A 188 -15.79 12.39 -0.15
CA LYS A 188 -16.18 13.80 0.02
C LYS A 188 -16.71 14.16 1.41
N ASN A 189 -17.08 13.15 2.20
CA ASN A 189 -17.61 13.34 3.57
C ASN A 189 -16.50 13.48 4.61
N GLY A 190 -15.24 13.45 4.21
CA GLY A 190 -14.10 13.66 5.09
C GLY A 190 -13.51 12.38 5.67
N SER A 191 -13.05 12.43 6.91
CA SER A 191 -12.42 11.29 7.58
C SER A 191 -12.60 11.35 9.08
N ILE A 192 -12.58 10.17 9.72
CA ILE A 192 -12.65 10.02 11.17
C ILE A 192 -11.37 9.31 11.63
N ALA A 193 -10.68 9.89 12.61
CA ALA A 193 -9.53 9.26 13.26
C ALA A 193 -9.97 8.62 14.59
N TYR A 194 -9.55 7.37 14.80
CA TYR A 194 -9.77 6.62 16.06
C TYR A 194 -8.42 6.40 16.73
N TYR A 195 -8.26 6.95 17.93
CA TYR A 195 -7.04 6.88 18.71
C TYR A 195 -7.36 6.76 20.19
N LYS A 196 -6.80 5.75 20.88
CA LYS A 196 -6.99 5.50 22.34
C LYS A 196 -8.46 5.51 22.79
N GLY A 197 -9.35 4.90 22.01
CA GLY A 197 -10.77 4.80 22.34
C GLY A 197 -11.59 6.08 22.09
N GLN A 198 -10.99 7.12 21.53
CA GLN A 198 -11.64 8.36 21.12
C GLN A 198 -11.73 8.46 19.61
N SER A 199 -12.71 9.21 19.10
CA SER A 199 -12.84 9.52 17.68
C SER A 199 -12.79 11.04 17.46
N PHE A 200 -12.15 11.44 16.34
CA PHE A 200 -11.94 12.83 15.93
C PHE A 200 -12.33 12.98 14.47
N CYS A 201 -13.16 13.97 14.14
CA CYS A 201 -13.55 14.35 12.77
C CYS A 201 -12.73 15.54 12.27
#